data_bd4711e1e025c80940b22c5694e6131c
#
_entry.id   bd4711e1e025c80940b22c5694e6131c
#
_cell.length_a   1.000
_cell.length_b   1.000
_cell.length_c   1.000
_cell.angle_alpha   90.00
_cell.angle_beta   90.00
_cell.angle_gamma   90.00
#
_symmetry.space_group_name_H-M   'P 1'
#
loop_
_entity.id
_entity.type
_entity.pdbx_description
1 polymer ?
#
loop_
_entity_poly.entity_id
_entity_poly.type
_entity_poly.pdbx_seq_one_letter_code
_entity_poly.pdbx_strand_id
1 'polypeptide(L)'
;MAVLQKIDNPYGMIQTVEHGESFSIYRSQDSTGDCEVTVYPVFSGIELVYYDVHMQSCDIDLAKGREMLIITHCQEGRIEFEYKNGEYLYLASGDLSIQKNTENIRHRYCPLSHYHGVSVAIDMNRVPRCFSCILDDVFVSPEELEMKFCSEKPYAIMRENISIEHIFSELYSVPENIRKGYHKVKVLELLLFLSGLEYKGESEERRYFSRSQGTAAKEAKK
;
A
#
# COMPACT_ATOMS: atom_id res chain seq x y z
N MET A 1 11.74 -27.48 -8.95
CA MET A 1 12.63 -27.23 -7.80
C MET A 1 12.89 -25.73 -7.76
N ALA A 2 12.24 -25.02 -6.84
CA ALA A 2 12.44 -23.58 -6.68
C ALA A 2 13.86 -23.35 -6.12
N VAL A 3 14.63 -22.50 -6.81
CA VAL A 3 15.98 -22.14 -6.38
C VAL A 3 15.82 -21.04 -5.31
N LEU A 4 16.04 -21.40 -4.06
CA LEU A 4 16.16 -20.46 -2.95
C LEU A 4 17.45 -19.63 -3.14
N GLN A 5 17.35 -18.52 -3.83
CA GLN A 5 18.41 -17.52 -3.87
C GLN A 5 18.20 -16.49 -2.78
N LYS A 6 19.19 -16.33 -1.90
CA LYS A 6 19.28 -15.18 -1.00
C LYS A 6 19.63 -13.97 -1.85
N ILE A 7 18.60 -13.29 -2.39
CA ILE A 7 18.77 -12.11 -3.19
C ILE A 7 18.71 -10.91 -2.24
N ASP A 8 19.59 -9.92 -2.48
CA ASP A 8 19.50 -8.59 -1.85
C ASP A 8 18.12 -8.02 -2.19
N ASN A 9 17.22 -8.08 -1.21
CA ASN A 9 15.80 -7.86 -1.43
C ASN A 9 15.48 -6.38 -1.27
N PRO A 10 14.92 -5.73 -2.30
CA PRO A 10 14.55 -4.33 -2.22
C PRO A 10 13.47 -4.02 -1.16
N TYR A 11 12.81 -5.04 -0.62
CA TYR A 11 11.64 -4.89 0.27
C TYR A 11 11.94 -5.18 1.76
N GLY A 12 13.20 -5.30 2.21
CA GLY A 12 13.54 -5.47 3.62
C GLY A 12 13.87 -6.90 4.05
N MET A 13 13.61 -7.27 5.32
CA MET A 13 13.96 -8.59 5.88
C MET A 13 12.99 -9.68 5.40
N ILE A 14 13.20 -10.22 4.22
CA ILE A 14 12.44 -11.35 3.68
C ILE A 14 13.32 -12.56 3.54
N GLN A 15 12.83 -13.71 3.98
CA GLN A 15 13.61 -14.93 4.01
C GLN A 15 13.54 -15.74 2.71
N THR A 16 12.49 -15.54 1.90
CA THR A 16 12.24 -16.39 0.72
C THR A 16 11.63 -15.56 -0.40
N VAL A 17 12.06 -15.82 -1.63
CA VAL A 17 11.50 -15.23 -2.84
C VAL A 17 11.13 -16.34 -3.81
N GLU A 18 9.90 -16.33 -4.29
CA GLU A 18 9.43 -17.16 -5.40
C GLU A 18 9.12 -16.24 -6.60
N HIS A 19 9.72 -16.52 -7.74
CA HIS A 19 9.46 -15.78 -8.98
C HIS A 19 8.64 -16.66 -9.92
N GLY A 20 7.41 -16.21 -10.21
CA GLY A 20 6.62 -16.70 -11.32
C GLY A 20 6.89 -15.91 -12.60
N GLU A 21 6.24 -16.29 -13.71
CA GLU A 21 6.39 -15.58 -14.99
C GLU A 21 5.88 -14.13 -14.95
N SER A 22 4.91 -13.82 -14.09
CA SER A 22 4.25 -12.52 -14.02
C SER A 22 4.05 -11.97 -12.60
N PHE A 23 4.68 -12.59 -11.60
CA PHE A 23 4.59 -12.16 -10.20
C PHE A 23 5.82 -12.57 -9.41
N SER A 24 5.98 -11.97 -8.23
CA SER A 24 6.97 -12.39 -7.23
C SER A 24 6.28 -12.54 -5.87
N ILE A 25 6.60 -13.61 -5.13
CA ILE A 25 6.09 -13.84 -3.78
C ILE A 25 7.25 -13.70 -2.80
N TYR A 26 7.01 -12.94 -1.76
CA TYR A 26 7.93 -12.71 -0.66
C TYR A 26 7.30 -13.22 0.63
N ARG A 27 8.06 -14.00 1.41
CA ARG A 27 7.59 -14.57 2.68
C ARG A 27 8.53 -14.20 3.80
N SER A 28 7.97 -13.88 4.95
CA SER A 28 8.70 -13.69 6.19
C SER A 28 7.99 -14.44 7.31
N GLN A 29 8.75 -14.91 8.28
CA GLN A 29 8.24 -15.63 9.45
C GLN A 29 9.09 -15.27 10.67
N ASP A 30 8.42 -15.07 11.80
CA ASP A 30 9.06 -14.92 13.11
C ASP A 30 8.29 -15.67 14.20
N SER A 31 8.61 -15.41 15.48
CA SER A 31 7.93 -16.05 16.62
C SER A 31 6.48 -15.61 16.80
N THR A 32 6.02 -14.56 16.11
CA THR A 32 4.65 -14.02 16.20
C THR A 32 3.74 -14.51 15.10
N GLY A 33 4.30 -15.09 14.03
CA GLY A 33 3.55 -15.61 12.89
C GLY A 33 4.30 -15.51 11.57
N ASP A 34 3.57 -15.37 10.48
CA ASP A 34 4.07 -15.32 9.13
C ASP A 34 3.39 -14.22 8.29
N CYS A 35 4.04 -13.82 7.22
CA CYS A 35 3.43 -12.98 6.21
C CYS A 35 3.85 -13.40 4.79
N GLU A 36 2.92 -13.24 3.86
CA GLU A 36 3.16 -13.37 2.43
C GLU A 36 2.82 -12.06 1.73
N VAL A 37 3.69 -11.65 0.81
CA VAL A 37 3.47 -10.48 -0.03
C VAL A 37 3.67 -10.88 -1.48
N THR A 38 2.60 -10.73 -2.27
CA THR A 38 2.63 -11.02 -3.71
C THR A 38 2.67 -9.71 -4.50
N VAL A 39 3.65 -9.58 -5.37
CA VAL A 39 3.87 -8.40 -6.21
C VAL A 39 3.63 -8.73 -7.67
N TYR A 40 2.73 -7.98 -8.31
CA TYR A 40 2.43 -8.07 -9.74
C TYR A 40 2.90 -6.80 -10.45
N PRO A 41 3.87 -6.85 -11.38
CA PRO A 41 4.17 -5.72 -12.25
C PRO A 41 2.99 -5.48 -13.21
N VAL A 42 2.47 -4.25 -13.21
CA VAL A 42 1.28 -3.87 -14.00
C VAL A 42 1.65 -3.01 -15.19
N PHE A 43 2.37 -1.92 -14.94
CA PHE A 43 2.95 -1.02 -15.95
C PHE A 43 4.42 -0.74 -15.60
N SER A 44 5.13 -0.08 -16.51
CA SER A 44 6.46 0.42 -16.16
C SER A 44 6.38 1.35 -14.95
N GLY A 45 7.09 1.01 -13.87
CA GLY A 45 7.08 1.77 -12.62
C GLY A 45 5.82 1.61 -11.78
N ILE A 46 4.86 0.74 -12.12
CA ILE A 46 3.66 0.48 -11.30
C ILE A 46 3.53 -1.00 -10.98
N GLU A 47 3.40 -1.28 -9.70
CA GLU A 47 3.23 -2.62 -9.15
C GLU A 47 1.94 -2.68 -8.29
N LEU A 48 1.21 -3.80 -8.37
CA LEU A 48 0.18 -4.19 -7.41
C LEU A 48 0.79 -5.12 -6.38
N VAL A 49 0.56 -4.81 -5.11
CA VAL A 49 1.15 -5.53 -3.98
C VAL A 49 0.03 -6.00 -3.07
N TYR A 50 -0.12 -7.31 -2.93
CA TYR A 50 -1.07 -7.96 -2.05
C TYR A 50 -0.38 -8.37 -0.76
N TYR A 51 -1.00 -8.08 0.36
CA TYR A 51 -0.51 -8.42 1.70
C TYR A 51 -1.43 -9.44 2.34
N ASP A 52 -0.84 -10.52 2.82
CA ASP A 52 -1.44 -11.52 3.68
C ASP A 52 -0.55 -11.66 4.92
N VAL A 53 -0.93 -11.02 6.02
CA VAL A 53 -0.11 -10.85 7.20
C VAL A 53 -0.80 -11.45 8.41
N HIS A 54 -0.18 -12.46 9.01
CA HIS A 54 -0.61 -13.15 10.22
C HIS A 54 0.45 -13.05 11.32
N MET A 55 1.06 -11.87 11.48
CA MET A 55 2.10 -11.57 12.46
C MET A 55 1.93 -10.15 13.02
N GLN A 56 2.63 -9.84 14.13
CA GLN A 56 2.47 -8.55 14.82
C GLN A 56 3.16 -7.38 14.11
N SER A 57 4.17 -7.64 13.30
CA SER A 57 4.88 -6.62 12.53
C SER A 57 5.30 -7.17 11.17
N CYS A 58 5.19 -6.34 10.15
CA CYS A 58 5.60 -6.69 8.80
C CYS A 58 6.43 -5.52 8.23
N ASP A 59 7.76 -5.61 8.35
CA ASP A 59 8.69 -4.55 7.92
C ASP A 59 9.04 -4.66 6.43
N ILE A 60 8.03 -4.81 5.59
CA ILE A 60 8.20 -4.75 4.14
C ILE A 60 8.22 -3.29 3.71
N ASP A 61 9.36 -2.85 3.20
CA ASP A 61 9.56 -1.49 2.72
C ASP A 61 9.54 -1.42 1.20
N LEU A 62 8.40 -1.06 0.63
CA LEU A 62 8.22 -0.90 -0.82
C LEU A 62 9.02 0.27 -1.40
N ALA A 63 9.41 1.21 -0.57
CA ALA A 63 10.03 2.46 -0.99
C ALA A 63 11.54 2.52 -0.76
N LYS A 64 12.16 1.45 -0.22
CA LYS A 64 13.58 1.47 0.13
C LYS A 64 14.46 1.92 -1.04
N GLY A 65 15.05 3.13 -0.91
CA GLY A 65 15.92 3.72 -1.93
C GLY A 65 15.21 4.16 -3.21
N ARG A 66 13.86 4.29 -3.19
CA ARG A 66 13.04 4.72 -4.32
C ARG A 66 12.08 5.84 -3.91
N GLU A 67 11.82 6.76 -4.83
CA GLU A 67 10.78 7.77 -4.67
C GLU A 67 9.44 7.15 -5.09
N MET A 68 8.60 6.87 -4.11
CA MET A 68 7.36 6.12 -4.32
C MET A 68 6.13 6.92 -3.89
N LEU A 69 5.08 6.84 -4.70
CA LEU A 69 3.71 7.13 -4.28
C LEU A 69 3.00 5.78 -4.07
N ILE A 70 2.51 5.55 -2.85
CA ILE A 70 1.89 4.28 -2.47
C ILE A 70 0.43 4.52 -2.08
N ILE A 71 -0.48 3.88 -2.80
CA ILE A 71 -1.92 3.90 -2.55
C ILE A 71 -2.29 2.58 -1.93
N THR A 72 -2.69 2.55 -0.66
CA THR A 72 -2.97 1.32 0.11
C THR A 72 -4.41 1.26 0.57
N HIS A 73 -5.10 0.17 0.25
CA HIS A 73 -6.41 -0.16 0.78
C HIS A 73 -6.29 -1.30 1.79
N CYS A 74 -6.92 -1.11 2.95
CA CYS A 74 -7.03 -2.14 3.99
C CYS A 74 -8.33 -2.91 3.79
N GLN A 75 -8.27 -4.18 3.42
CA GLN A 75 -9.45 -5.05 3.30
C GLN A 75 -9.92 -5.52 4.67
N GLU A 76 -9.01 -6.11 5.43
CA GLU A 76 -9.31 -6.70 6.73
C GLU A 76 -8.19 -6.41 7.73
N GLY A 77 -8.56 -6.39 9.00
CA GLY A 77 -7.61 -6.21 10.09
C GLY A 77 -7.23 -4.74 10.31
N ARG A 78 -5.98 -4.53 10.68
CA ARG A 78 -5.45 -3.19 10.98
C ARG A 78 -3.94 -3.15 10.80
N ILE A 79 -3.45 -2.10 10.16
CA ILE A 79 -2.03 -1.76 10.12
C ILE A 79 -1.79 -0.38 10.73
N GLU A 80 -0.72 -0.26 11.51
CA GLU A 80 -0.28 0.98 12.15
C GLU A 80 1.13 1.33 11.67
N PHE A 81 1.36 2.60 11.39
CA PHE A 81 2.65 3.14 10.97
C PHE A 81 3.17 4.07 12.06
N GLU A 82 4.37 3.82 12.55
CA GLU A 82 5.10 4.73 13.42
C GLU A 82 6.10 5.51 12.57
N TYR A 83 5.96 6.84 12.53
CA TYR A 83 6.90 7.71 11.83
C TYR A 83 8.08 8.10 12.71
N LYS A 84 9.22 8.45 12.09
CA LYS A 84 10.44 8.89 12.80
C LYS A 84 10.23 10.14 13.66
N ASN A 85 9.27 11.00 13.30
CA ASN A 85 8.87 12.19 14.08
C ASN A 85 7.98 11.87 15.29
N GLY A 86 7.61 10.60 15.50
CA GLY A 86 6.77 10.13 16.60
C GLY A 86 5.27 10.20 16.32
N GLU A 87 4.85 10.54 15.11
CA GLU A 87 3.45 10.43 14.69
C GLU A 87 3.07 8.98 14.42
N TYR A 88 1.80 8.68 14.62
CA TYR A 88 1.20 7.38 14.34
C TYR A 88 0.05 7.52 13.37
N LEU A 89 0.07 6.73 12.33
CA LEU A 89 -1.00 6.58 11.37
C LEU A 89 -1.55 5.16 11.46
N TYR A 90 -2.85 4.97 11.25
CA TYR A 90 -3.40 3.63 11.13
C TYR A 90 -4.44 3.54 10.01
N LEU A 91 -4.53 2.36 9.42
CA LEU A 91 -5.59 1.96 8.52
C LEU A 91 -6.36 0.81 9.16
N ALA A 92 -7.68 0.92 9.13
CA ALA A 92 -8.61 -0.14 9.47
C ALA A 92 -9.32 -0.63 8.20
N SER A 93 -10.11 -1.69 8.32
CA SER A 93 -10.89 -2.22 7.19
C SER A 93 -11.71 -1.13 6.50
N GLY A 94 -11.66 -1.07 5.17
CA GLY A 94 -12.29 -0.09 4.30
C GLY A 94 -11.50 1.23 4.11
N ASP A 95 -10.44 1.46 4.89
CA ASP A 95 -9.64 2.68 4.77
C ASP A 95 -8.70 2.62 3.56
N LEU A 96 -8.55 3.75 2.87
CA LEU A 96 -7.54 3.99 1.83
C LEU A 96 -6.54 5.05 2.30
N SER A 97 -5.25 4.79 2.12
CA SER A 97 -4.22 5.81 2.27
C SER A 97 -3.47 6.06 0.97
N ILE A 98 -3.03 7.29 0.79
CA ILE A 98 -2.08 7.71 -0.23
C ILE A 98 -0.88 8.28 0.49
N GLN A 99 0.32 7.73 0.25
CA GLN A 99 1.52 8.08 1.01
C GLN A 99 2.70 8.29 0.07
N LYS A 100 3.50 9.31 0.35
CA LYS A 100 4.82 9.52 -0.25
C LYS A 100 5.91 9.41 0.81
N ASN A 101 7.15 9.21 0.37
CA ASN A 101 8.32 9.24 1.25
C ASN A 101 8.20 8.32 2.47
N THR A 102 7.78 7.07 2.23
CA THR A 102 7.61 6.07 3.29
C THR A 102 8.91 5.69 4.02
N GLU A 103 10.06 6.20 3.59
CA GLU A 103 11.35 6.12 4.31
C GLU A 103 11.31 6.74 5.71
N ASN A 104 10.34 7.62 5.97
CA ASN A 104 10.10 8.19 7.30
C ASN A 104 9.31 7.28 8.23
N ILE A 105 8.79 6.17 7.73
CA ILE A 105 8.16 5.14 8.56
C ILE A 105 9.28 4.35 9.27
N ARG A 106 9.18 4.31 10.59
CA ARG A 106 10.12 3.60 11.46
C ARG A 106 9.73 2.15 11.65
N HIS A 107 8.44 1.94 11.93
CA HIS A 107 7.87 0.61 12.18
C HIS A 107 6.46 0.49 11.59
N ARG A 108 6.11 -0.74 11.22
CA ARG A 108 4.78 -1.14 10.79
C ARG A 108 4.29 -2.24 11.71
N TYR A 109 3.14 -2.01 12.34
CA TYR A 109 2.54 -2.95 13.29
C TYR A 109 1.20 -3.44 12.78
N CYS A 110 0.92 -4.72 13.01
CA CYS A 110 -0.37 -5.33 12.83
C CYS A 110 -0.89 -5.76 14.22
N PRO A 111 -1.53 -4.85 14.99
CA PRO A 111 -1.84 -5.08 16.41
C PRO A 111 -2.85 -6.22 16.63
N LEU A 112 -3.58 -6.60 15.58
CA LEU A 112 -4.50 -7.75 15.61
C LEU A 112 -3.83 -9.04 15.14
N SER A 113 -2.52 -9.02 14.81
CA SER A 113 -1.80 -10.11 14.15
C SER A 113 -2.51 -10.60 12.89
N HIS A 114 -3.24 -9.71 12.23
CA HIS A 114 -4.03 -9.97 11.04
C HIS A 114 -4.17 -8.69 10.24
N TYR A 115 -3.74 -8.74 8.98
CA TYR A 115 -3.89 -7.65 8.02
C TYR A 115 -3.91 -8.20 6.60
N HIS A 116 -5.01 -7.94 5.89
CA HIS A 116 -5.11 -8.14 4.45
C HIS A 116 -5.30 -6.80 3.76
N GLY A 117 -4.56 -6.58 2.69
CA GLY A 117 -4.66 -5.33 1.95
C GLY A 117 -4.02 -5.40 0.57
N VAL A 118 -4.28 -4.37 -0.22
CA VAL A 118 -3.68 -4.18 -1.54
C VAL A 118 -3.08 -2.79 -1.64
N SER A 119 -1.87 -2.70 -2.19
CA SER A 119 -1.27 -1.42 -2.54
C SER A 119 -1.01 -1.33 -4.04
N VAL A 120 -1.24 -0.13 -4.60
CA VAL A 120 -0.66 0.30 -5.88
C VAL A 120 0.59 1.09 -5.55
N ALA A 121 1.75 0.54 -5.89
CA ALA A 121 3.06 1.14 -5.67
C ALA A 121 3.56 1.77 -6.96
N ILE A 122 3.78 3.08 -6.98
CA ILE A 122 4.17 3.87 -8.14
C ILE A 122 5.58 4.43 -7.91
N ASP A 123 6.54 3.97 -8.70
CA ASP A 123 7.91 4.49 -8.74
C ASP A 123 7.93 5.77 -9.59
N MET A 124 8.03 6.93 -8.94
CA MET A 124 7.93 8.25 -9.56
C MET A 124 9.03 8.52 -10.57
N ASN A 125 10.16 7.81 -10.48
CA ASN A 125 11.27 7.94 -11.43
C ASN A 125 11.11 7.04 -12.67
N ARG A 126 10.23 6.03 -12.63
CA ARG A 126 10.06 5.04 -13.70
C ARG A 126 8.69 5.07 -14.36
N VAL A 127 7.68 5.62 -13.69
CA VAL A 127 6.33 5.73 -14.24
C VAL A 127 6.30 6.70 -15.41
N PRO A 128 5.53 6.44 -16.48
CA PRO A 128 5.26 7.44 -17.50
C PRO A 128 4.59 8.68 -16.89
N ARG A 129 4.97 9.87 -17.34
CA ARG A 129 4.40 11.13 -16.84
C ARG A 129 2.90 11.26 -17.06
N CYS A 130 2.36 10.56 -18.05
CA CYS A 130 0.92 10.50 -18.30
C CYS A 130 0.55 9.18 -18.96
N PHE A 131 -0.72 8.80 -18.85
CA PHE A 131 -1.30 7.61 -19.51
C PHE A 131 -2.06 7.95 -20.79
N SER A 132 -1.79 9.12 -21.39
CA SER A 132 -2.49 9.59 -22.59
C SER A 132 -2.40 8.63 -23.80
N CYS A 133 -1.36 7.81 -23.87
CA CYS A 133 -1.27 6.76 -24.89
C CYS A 133 -2.29 5.61 -24.72
N ILE A 134 -2.91 5.50 -23.55
CA ILE A 134 -3.93 4.49 -23.23
C ILE A 134 -5.31 5.15 -23.06
N LEU A 135 -5.32 6.38 -22.50
CA LEU A 135 -6.52 7.17 -22.22
C LEU A 135 -6.43 8.47 -23.03
N ASP A 136 -6.68 8.38 -24.34
CA ASP A 136 -6.65 9.53 -25.22
C ASP A 136 -7.60 10.62 -24.70
N ASP A 137 -7.17 11.89 -24.71
CA ASP A 137 -7.91 13.06 -24.21
C ASP A 137 -8.20 13.03 -22.68
N VAL A 138 -7.70 12.05 -21.92
CA VAL A 138 -7.84 12.01 -20.46
C VAL A 138 -6.48 12.15 -19.79
N PHE A 139 -6.33 13.24 -19.02
CA PHE A 139 -5.07 13.52 -18.33
C PHE A 139 -5.09 12.91 -16.93
N VAL A 140 -4.24 11.91 -16.71
CA VAL A 140 -3.98 11.30 -15.40
C VAL A 140 -2.48 11.29 -15.17
N SER A 141 -2.01 12.04 -14.19
CA SER A 141 -0.59 12.18 -13.85
C SER A 141 -0.33 11.73 -12.41
N PRO A 142 0.64 10.84 -12.19
CA PRO A 142 1.08 10.47 -10.85
C PRO A 142 1.59 11.67 -10.03
N GLU A 143 2.26 12.64 -10.67
CA GLU A 143 2.75 13.85 -10.03
C GLU A 143 1.60 14.73 -9.54
N GLU A 144 0.51 14.85 -10.32
CA GLU A 144 -0.68 15.59 -9.87
C GLU A 144 -1.40 14.90 -8.72
N LEU A 145 -1.45 13.57 -8.71
CA LEU A 145 -1.98 12.82 -7.58
C LEU A 145 -1.14 13.05 -6.32
N GLU A 146 0.18 13.01 -6.45
CA GLU A 146 1.07 13.32 -5.32
C GLU A 146 0.85 14.73 -4.79
N MET A 147 0.81 15.74 -5.66
CA MET A 147 0.53 17.12 -5.27
C MET A 147 -0.84 17.27 -4.62
N LYS A 148 -1.87 16.61 -5.17
CA LYS A 148 -3.23 16.70 -4.68
C LYS A 148 -3.40 16.14 -3.27
N PHE A 149 -2.80 14.99 -2.99
CA PHE A 149 -3.02 14.26 -1.74
C PHE A 149 -1.90 14.44 -0.71
N CYS A 150 -0.69 14.77 -1.15
CA CYS A 150 0.49 14.78 -0.29
C CYS A 150 1.23 16.14 -0.25
N SER A 151 0.55 17.26 -0.59
CA SER A 151 1.16 18.60 -0.55
C SER A 151 1.37 19.13 0.86
N GLU A 152 0.39 18.93 1.74
CA GLU A 152 0.45 19.45 3.12
C GLU A 152 1.12 18.47 4.08
N LYS A 153 0.79 17.18 3.96
CA LYS A 153 1.37 16.06 4.72
C LYS A 153 1.90 15.00 3.76
N PRO A 154 2.87 14.17 4.19
CA PRO A 154 3.37 13.10 3.34
C PRO A 154 2.35 11.95 3.14
N TYR A 155 1.14 12.10 3.64
CA TYR A 155 0.06 11.13 3.51
C TYR A 155 -1.31 11.80 3.50
N ALA A 156 -2.27 11.13 2.87
CA ALA A 156 -3.71 11.38 2.98
C ALA A 156 -4.42 10.08 3.36
N ILE A 157 -5.52 10.17 4.12
CA ILE A 157 -6.38 9.04 4.44
C ILE A 157 -7.80 9.35 4.03
N MET A 158 -8.40 8.41 3.35
CA MET A 158 -9.84 8.40 3.07
C MET A 158 -10.45 7.21 3.81
N ARG A 159 -11.49 7.52 4.57
CA ARG A 159 -12.26 6.48 5.27
C ARG A 159 -13.19 5.79 4.29
N GLU A 160 -13.70 4.65 4.71
CA GLU A 160 -14.59 3.79 3.93
C GLU A 160 -15.52 4.58 2.98
N ASN A 161 -15.44 4.28 1.70
CA ASN A 161 -16.21 4.90 0.64
C ASN A 161 -16.65 3.83 -0.35
N ILE A 162 -17.96 3.80 -0.67
CA ILE A 162 -18.57 2.76 -1.54
C ILE A 162 -17.86 2.67 -2.90
N SER A 163 -17.44 3.80 -3.48
CA SER A 163 -16.77 3.78 -4.79
C SER A 163 -15.36 3.21 -4.70
N ILE A 164 -14.64 3.48 -3.61
CA ILE A 164 -13.32 2.92 -3.35
C ILE A 164 -13.45 1.41 -3.11
N GLU A 165 -14.39 1.00 -2.27
CA GLU A 165 -14.62 -0.40 -1.96
C GLU A 165 -15.01 -1.20 -3.21
N HIS A 166 -15.82 -0.64 -4.10
CA HIS A 166 -16.17 -1.28 -5.38
C HIS A 166 -14.92 -1.57 -6.23
N ILE A 167 -14.00 -0.61 -6.36
CA ILE A 167 -12.77 -0.79 -7.14
C ILE A 167 -11.91 -1.90 -6.53
N PHE A 168 -11.72 -1.90 -5.20
CA PHE A 168 -10.84 -2.84 -4.53
C PHE A 168 -11.46 -4.22 -4.34
N SER A 169 -12.77 -4.35 -4.10
CA SER A 169 -13.45 -5.65 -3.95
C SER A 169 -13.21 -6.56 -5.16
N GLU A 170 -13.19 -5.98 -6.35
CA GLU A 170 -12.90 -6.73 -7.58
C GLU A 170 -11.41 -7.10 -7.70
N LEU A 171 -10.49 -6.32 -7.15
CA LEU A 171 -9.06 -6.68 -7.12
C LEU A 171 -8.79 -7.90 -6.25
N TYR A 172 -9.56 -8.11 -5.19
CA TYR A 172 -9.38 -9.29 -4.31
C TYR A 172 -9.90 -10.60 -4.90
N SER A 173 -10.72 -10.56 -5.95
CA SER A 173 -11.35 -11.73 -6.55
C SER A 173 -11.07 -11.94 -8.04
N VAL A 174 -9.90 -11.52 -8.51
CA VAL A 174 -9.54 -11.56 -9.94
C VAL A 174 -9.35 -12.98 -10.45
N PRO A 175 -10.09 -13.43 -11.48
CA PRO A 175 -9.86 -14.73 -12.12
C PRO A 175 -8.47 -14.82 -12.74
N GLU A 176 -7.82 -15.96 -12.56
CA GLU A 176 -6.42 -16.16 -12.94
C GLU A 176 -6.15 -15.96 -14.44
N ASN A 177 -7.05 -16.45 -15.28
CA ASN A 177 -6.92 -16.40 -16.73
C ASN A 177 -6.96 -15.00 -17.35
N ILE A 178 -7.50 -13.99 -16.63
CA ILE A 178 -7.57 -12.59 -17.10
C ILE A 178 -6.77 -11.63 -16.22
N ARG A 179 -6.13 -12.14 -15.17
CA ARG A 179 -5.48 -11.36 -14.10
C ARG A 179 -4.60 -10.23 -14.62
N LYS A 180 -3.70 -10.51 -15.56
CA LYS A 180 -2.76 -9.52 -16.11
C LYS A 180 -3.46 -8.32 -16.77
N GLY A 181 -4.51 -8.57 -17.55
CA GLY A 181 -5.31 -7.51 -18.18
C GLY A 181 -6.17 -6.79 -17.19
N TYR A 182 -6.79 -7.54 -16.28
CA TYR A 182 -7.69 -7.00 -15.27
C TYR A 182 -6.97 -6.05 -14.31
N HIS A 183 -5.78 -6.40 -13.81
CA HIS A 183 -4.95 -5.53 -12.99
C HIS A 183 -4.66 -4.19 -13.67
N LYS A 184 -4.39 -4.19 -14.98
CA LYS A 184 -4.17 -2.95 -15.74
C LYS A 184 -5.40 -2.07 -15.76
N VAL A 185 -6.57 -2.65 -16.04
CA VAL A 185 -7.85 -1.91 -16.08
C VAL A 185 -8.16 -1.32 -14.70
N LYS A 186 -8.03 -2.12 -13.63
CA LYS A 186 -8.35 -1.68 -12.26
C LYS A 186 -7.37 -0.61 -11.74
N VAL A 187 -6.10 -0.69 -12.08
CA VAL A 187 -5.14 0.36 -11.74
C VAL A 187 -5.49 1.67 -12.46
N LEU A 188 -5.83 1.62 -13.76
CA LEU A 188 -6.26 2.81 -14.50
C LEU A 188 -7.56 3.39 -13.93
N GLU A 189 -8.54 2.55 -13.61
CA GLU A 189 -9.79 2.96 -12.98
C GLU A 189 -9.54 3.68 -11.65
N LEU A 190 -8.68 3.12 -10.79
CA LEU A 190 -8.32 3.74 -9.51
C LEU A 190 -7.65 5.11 -9.71
N LEU A 191 -6.66 5.19 -10.60
CA LEU A 191 -5.96 6.45 -10.84
C LEU A 191 -6.89 7.51 -11.43
N LEU A 192 -7.78 7.12 -12.35
CA LEU A 192 -8.81 7.99 -12.92
C LEU A 192 -9.79 8.47 -11.85
N PHE A 193 -10.29 7.55 -11.01
CA PHE A 193 -11.18 7.90 -9.90
C PHE A 193 -10.52 8.91 -8.96
N LEU A 194 -9.28 8.67 -8.55
CA LEU A 194 -8.53 9.57 -7.67
C LEU A 194 -8.25 10.93 -8.32
N SER A 195 -8.01 10.97 -9.63
CA SER A 195 -7.80 12.23 -10.35
C SER A 195 -9.07 13.11 -10.36
N GLY A 196 -10.25 12.50 -10.49
CA GLY A 196 -11.55 13.20 -10.47
C GLY A 196 -12.08 13.52 -9.06
N LEU A 197 -11.54 12.92 -8.01
CA LEU A 197 -12.04 13.12 -6.65
C LEU A 197 -11.73 14.53 -6.14
N GLU A 198 -12.71 15.24 -5.59
CA GLU A 198 -12.46 16.49 -4.85
C GLU A 198 -11.88 16.18 -3.47
N TYR A 199 -10.60 16.49 -3.26
CA TYR A 199 -9.93 16.34 -1.97
C TYR A 199 -9.76 17.70 -1.31
N LYS A 200 -10.40 17.91 -0.16
CA LYS A 200 -10.40 19.19 0.60
C LYS A 200 -9.45 19.20 1.80
N GLY A 201 -8.48 18.26 1.84
CA GLY A 201 -7.66 18.13 3.04
C GLY A 201 -8.45 17.54 4.22
N GLU A 202 -7.92 17.61 5.40
CA GLU A 202 -8.32 16.98 6.67
C GLU A 202 -9.82 17.04 7.07
N SER A 203 -10.76 16.51 6.31
CA SER A 203 -12.18 16.54 6.73
C SER A 203 -12.62 15.40 7.66
N GLU A 204 -11.80 14.35 7.84
CA GLU A 204 -12.16 13.22 8.70
C GLU A 204 -10.99 12.69 9.56
N GLU A 205 -10.31 13.56 10.29
CA GLU A 205 -9.35 13.11 11.29
C GLU A 205 -10.04 12.31 12.41
N ARG A 206 -9.93 10.99 12.37
CA ARG A 206 -9.91 10.27 13.64
C ARG A 206 -8.66 10.75 14.38
N ARG A 207 -8.85 11.29 15.60
CA ARG A 207 -7.78 11.85 16.44
C ARG A 207 -6.63 10.86 16.51
N TYR A 208 -5.48 11.23 15.97
CA TYR A 208 -4.25 10.49 16.17
C TYR A 208 -3.94 10.50 17.67
N PHE A 209 -3.75 9.32 18.24
CA PHE A 209 -3.25 9.27 19.61
C PHE A 209 -1.79 9.73 19.59
N SER A 210 -1.46 10.72 20.41
CA SER A 210 -0.06 11.04 20.68
C SER A 210 0.65 9.80 21.27
N ARG A 211 1.98 9.75 21.19
CA ARG A 211 2.77 8.63 21.73
C ARG A 211 2.38 8.29 23.16
N SER A 212 2.13 9.30 24.01
CA SER A 212 1.67 9.12 25.40
C SER A 212 0.29 8.48 25.50
N GLN A 213 -0.65 8.85 24.65
CA GLN A 213 -2.00 8.28 24.60
C GLN A 213 -2.01 6.85 24.06
N GLY A 214 -1.18 6.56 23.02
CA GLY A 214 -1.02 5.21 22.51
C GLY A 214 -0.37 4.27 23.52
N THR A 215 0.63 4.73 24.27
CA THR A 215 1.27 3.97 25.36
C THR A 215 0.29 3.71 26.49
N ALA A 216 -0.44 4.73 26.94
CA ALA A 216 -1.46 4.59 28.00
C ALA A 216 -2.58 3.61 27.60
N ALA A 217 -3.04 3.63 26.34
CA ALA A 217 -4.04 2.69 25.85
C ALA A 217 -3.51 1.24 25.79
N LYS A 218 -2.22 1.04 25.47
CA LYS A 218 -1.57 -0.28 25.50
C LYS A 218 -1.34 -0.79 26.93
N GLU A 219 -1.03 0.07 27.88
CA GLU A 219 -0.87 -0.29 29.29
C GLU A 219 -2.20 -0.61 29.96
N ALA A 220 -3.28 0.06 29.58
CA ALA A 220 -4.63 -0.21 30.11
C ALA A 220 -5.24 -1.54 29.64
N LYS A 221 -4.65 -2.20 28.62
CA LYS A 221 -5.06 -3.53 28.10
C LYS A 221 -4.28 -4.70 28.71
N LYS A 222 -3.29 -4.44 29.55
CA LYS A 222 -2.56 -5.45 30.33
C LYS A 222 -3.22 -5.63 31.71
#